data_c30f2af7ad2165dc79f81de4cfe2d826
#
_entry.id   c30f2af7ad2165dc79f81de4cfe2d826
#
_cell.length_a   1.000
_cell.length_b   1.000
_cell.length_c   1.000
_cell.angle_alpha   90.00
_cell.angle_beta   90.00
_cell.angle_gamma   90.00
#
_symmetry.space_group_name_H-M   'P 1'
#
loop_
_entity.id
_entity.type
_entity.pdbx_description
1 polymer ?
#
loop_
_entity_poly.entity_id
_entity_poly.type
_entity_poly.pdbx_seq_one_letter_code
_entity_poly.pdbx_strand_id
1 'polypeptide(L)'
;MKRTILHLLILICAATLLNGCQKYPENPNRPVLPYPITIYPNKIEYHNLHIIGGWEYITSEVESTSRGIIVFRRPDADNIEDTFAAYDRMPPNYPDACTDGQGNTTRLVVDGGWVIDRCNNAYYNILNGQILIAEPDMIPNFPTDDVPVYPLIQYHTTFDGNKLVIYN
;
A
#
# COMPACT_ATOMS: atom_id res chain seq x y z
N MET A 1 -29.59 -43.48 6.31
CA MET A 1 -29.83 -42.09 6.76
C MET A 1 -28.60 -41.41 7.41
N LYS A 2 -27.90 -41.99 8.41
CA LYS A 2 -26.72 -41.32 9.04
C LYS A 2 -25.56 -41.02 8.10
N ARG A 3 -25.24 -41.90 7.16
CA ARG A 3 -24.16 -41.71 6.18
C ARG A 3 -24.49 -40.59 5.15
N THR A 4 -25.71 -40.48 4.71
CA THR A 4 -26.15 -39.42 3.77
C THR A 4 -26.09 -38.04 4.41
N ILE A 5 -26.44 -37.91 5.70
CA ILE A 5 -26.35 -36.64 6.44
C ILE A 5 -24.88 -36.21 6.61
N LEU A 6 -23.96 -37.15 6.87
CA LEU A 6 -22.56 -36.89 7.02
C LEU A 6 -21.93 -36.35 5.71
N HIS A 7 -22.27 -36.95 4.57
CA HIS A 7 -21.78 -36.47 3.26
C HIS A 7 -22.34 -35.09 2.91
N LEU A 8 -23.60 -34.82 3.26
CA LEU A 8 -24.19 -33.48 3.05
C LEU A 8 -23.50 -32.41 3.89
N LEU A 9 -23.16 -32.69 5.15
CA LEU A 9 -22.44 -31.79 6.04
C LEU A 9 -21.01 -31.50 5.53
N ILE A 10 -20.31 -32.52 5.04
CA ILE A 10 -18.97 -32.35 4.46
C ILE A 10 -19.03 -31.49 3.20
N LEU A 11 -20.03 -31.66 2.35
CA LEU A 11 -20.22 -30.87 1.14
C LEU A 11 -20.51 -29.40 1.46
N ILE A 12 -21.33 -29.13 2.49
CA ILE A 12 -21.61 -27.75 2.93
C ILE A 12 -20.35 -27.07 3.52
N CYS A 13 -19.59 -27.80 4.35
CA CYS A 13 -18.31 -27.27 4.86
C CYS A 13 -17.30 -26.99 3.75
N ALA A 14 -17.19 -27.85 2.74
CA ALA A 14 -16.30 -27.62 1.61
C ALA A 14 -16.73 -26.41 0.77
N ALA A 15 -18.03 -26.19 0.59
CA ALA A 15 -18.56 -25.04 -0.14
C ALA A 15 -18.30 -23.69 0.57
N THR A 16 -18.29 -23.68 1.92
CA THR A 16 -18.00 -22.45 2.68
C THR A 16 -16.51 -22.08 2.70
N LEU A 17 -15.62 -23.06 2.50
CA LEU A 17 -14.17 -22.80 2.43
C LEU A 17 -13.72 -22.20 1.09
N LEU A 18 -14.55 -22.23 0.04
CA LEU A 18 -14.24 -21.68 -1.29
C LEU A 18 -14.53 -20.18 -1.42
N ASN A 19 -15.12 -19.53 -0.42
CA ASN A 19 -15.42 -18.09 -0.44
C ASN A 19 -14.27 -17.19 0.08
N GLY A 20 -13.04 -17.70 0.19
CA GLY A 20 -11.94 -16.97 0.76
C GLY A 20 -10.96 -16.48 -0.29
N CYS A 21 -10.95 -15.26 -0.54
CA CYS A 21 -10.01 -14.26 -1.07
C CYS A 21 -10.77 -13.30 -1.96
N GLN A 22 -11.46 -12.35 -1.34
CA GLN A 22 -11.84 -11.16 -2.09
C GLN A 22 -10.55 -10.43 -2.48
N LYS A 23 -10.15 -10.64 -3.73
CA LYS A 23 -9.10 -9.82 -4.33
C LYS A 23 -9.70 -8.41 -4.42
N TYR A 24 -9.06 -7.45 -3.74
CA TYR A 24 -9.45 -6.05 -3.91
C TYR A 24 -9.45 -5.72 -5.41
N PRO A 25 -10.45 -4.98 -5.90
CA PRO A 25 -10.43 -4.52 -7.28
C PRO A 25 -9.14 -3.72 -7.52
N GLU A 26 -8.55 -3.90 -8.70
CA GLU A 26 -7.35 -3.16 -9.07
C GLU A 26 -7.66 -1.66 -9.08
N ASN A 27 -6.79 -0.86 -8.44
CA ASN A 27 -6.98 0.59 -8.39
C ASN A 27 -6.80 1.17 -9.81
N PRO A 28 -7.84 1.80 -10.40
CA PRO A 28 -7.78 2.35 -11.74
C PRO A 28 -6.78 3.52 -11.87
N ASN A 29 -6.42 4.15 -10.75
CA ASN A 29 -5.47 5.26 -10.70
C ASN A 29 -4.02 4.80 -10.47
N ARG A 30 -3.75 3.47 -10.50
CA ARG A 30 -2.41 2.95 -10.25
C ARG A 30 -1.39 3.56 -11.20
N PRO A 31 -0.37 4.27 -10.68
CA PRO A 31 0.72 4.76 -11.51
C PRO A 31 1.54 3.62 -12.09
N VAL A 32 2.05 3.82 -13.30
CA VAL A 32 2.94 2.87 -13.96
C VAL A 32 4.35 3.45 -13.92
N LEU A 33 5.28 2.70 -13.31
CA LEU A 33 6.70 3.03 -13.40
C LEU A 33 7.20 2.67 -14.80
N PRO A 34 7.83 3.60 -15.54
CA PRO A 34 8.31 3.35 -16.90
C PRO A 34 9.46 2.34 -16.95
N TYR A 35 10.18 2.21 -15.85
CA TYR A 35 11.28 1.25 -15.65
C TYR A 35 11.45 0.93 -14.15
N PRO A 36 12.08 -0.20 -13.79
CA PRO A 36 12.38 -0.51 -12.41
C PRO A 36 13.32 0.54 -11.78
N ILE A 37 12.97 0.98 -10.57
CA ILE A 37 13.80 1.89 -9.78
C ILE A 37 14.76 1.07 -8.93
N THR A 38 16.04 1.43 -8.96
CA THR A 38 17.06 0.77 -8.16
C THR A 38 17.65 1.74 -7.15
N ILE A 39 17.62 1.38 -5.87
CA ILE A 39 18.29 2.10 -4.80
C ILE A 39 19.21 1.17 -4.01
N TYR A 40 20.13 1.77 -3.25
CA TYR A 40 21.06 1.07 -2.36
C TYR A 40 20.78 1.51 -0.92
N PRO A 41 19.91 0.80 -0.18
CA PRO A 41 19.45 1.21 1.15
C PRO A 41 20.59 1.42 2.17
N ASN A 42 21.75 0.80 1.95
CA ASN A 42 22.92 0.92 2.82
C ASN A 42 23.72 2.23 2.62
N LYS A 43 23.39 3.04 1.62
CA LYS A 43 24.03 4.35 1.41
C LYS A 43 23.54 5.37 2.45
N ILE A 44 24.40 6.32 2.78
CA ILE A 44 24.12 7.36 3.78
C ILE A 44 22.90 8.22 3.46
N GLU A 45 22.59 8.40 2.17
CA GLU A 45 21.42 9.14 1.69
C GLU A 45 20.09 8.50 2.10
N TYR A 46 20.09 7.18 2.42
CA TYR A 46 18.94 6.41 2.87
C TYR A 46 19.11 5.92 4.32
N HIS A 47 19.74 6.74 5.18
CA HIS A 47 20.11 6.33 6.53
C HIS A 47 18.94 5.88 7.40
N ASN A 48 17.72 6.39 7.17
CA ASN A 48 16.54 5.93 7.91
C ASN A 48 16.20 4.47 7.56
N LEU A 49 16.53 3.99 6.36
CA LEU A 49 16.34 2.59 5.98
C LEU A 49 17.32 1.62 6.66
N HIS A 50 18.33 2.13 7.38
CA HIS A 50 19.20 1.29 8.23
C HIS A 50 18.49 0.81 9.51
N ILE A 51 17.39 1.47 9.89
CA ILE A 51 16.62 1.19 11.10
C ILE A 51 15.39 0.36 10.72
N ILE A 52 15.16 -0.74 11.43
CA ILE A 52 13.92 -1.51 11.29
C ILE A 52 12.73 -0.61 11.64
N GLY A 53 11.72 -0.57 10.77
CA GLY A 53 10.61 0.36 10.88
C GLY A 53 10.88 1.76 10.34
N GLY A 54 12.11 2.00 9.84
CA GLY A 54 12.46 3.25 9.18
C GLY A 54 11.89 3.35 7.76
N TRP A 55 11.78 4.56 7.26
CA TRP A 55 11.23 4.85 5.93
C TRP A 55 11.92 6.04 5.28
N GLU A 56 11.85 6.09 3.94
CA GLU A 56 12.37 7.19 3.13
C GLU A 56 11.44 7.50 1.95
N TYR A 57 11.49 8.75 1.49
CA TYR A 57 10.86 9.16 0.24
C TYR A 57 11.84 9.10 -0.91
N ILE A 58 11.47 8.39 -1.97
CA ILE A 58 12.16 8.40 -3.24
C ILE A 58 11.37 9.31 -4.18
N THR A 59 11.92 10.48 -4.50
CA THR A 59 11.20 11.51 -5.25
C THR A 59 11.88 11.91 -6.56
N SER A 60 13.20 11.81 -6.64
CA SER A 60 14.00 12.37 -7.73
C SER A 60 14.13 11.47 -8.95
N GLU A 61 13.80 10.19 -8.82
CA GLU A 61 14.03 9.19 -9.86
C GLU A 61 12.73 8.75 -10.55
N VAL A 62 11.60 9.36 -10.15
CA VAL A 62 10.27 8.95 -10.61
C VAL A 62 9.75 10.00 -11.60
N GLU A 63 10.20 9.92 -12.84
CA GLU A 63 9.61 10.64 -13.98
C GLU A 63 8.42 9.85 -14.51
N SER A 64 7.26 9.94 -13.86
CA SER A 64 6.07 9.25 -14.30
C SER A 64 4.82 9.85 -13.67
N THR A 65 3.70 9.19 -13.84
CA THR A 65 2.44 9.48 -13.16
C THR A 65 2.52 9.29 -11.63
N SER A 66 3.56 8.62 -11.12
CA SER A 66 3.84 8.50 -9.68
C SER A 66 4.18 9.84 -9.06
N ARG A 67 3.71 10.06 -7.83
CA ARG A 67 4.02 11.25 -7.02
C ARG A 67 5.21 11.06 -6.09
N GLY A 68 6.00 10.04 -6.32
CA GLY A 68 7.10 9.57 -5.49
C GLY A 68 6.74 8.28 -4.77
N ILE A 69 7.73 7.68 -4.13
CA ILE A 69 7.60 6.37 -3.47
C ILE A 69 7.98 6.52 -2.00
N ILE A 70 7.20 5.87 -1.12
CA ILE A 70 7.56 5.61 0.26
C ILE A 70 8.22 4.25 0.29
N VAL A 71 9.49 4.18 0.65
CA VAL A 71 10.16 2.91 0.96
C VAL A 71 10.18 2.73 2.46
N PHE A 72 9.78 1.56 2.92
CA PHE A 72 9.66 1.23 4.34
C PHE A 72 10.40 -0.07 4.64
N ARG A 73 11.26 -0.07 5.67
CA ARG A 73 11.94 -1.29 6.14
C ARG A 73 11.05 -2.05 7.11
N ARG A 74 10.60 -3.21 6.69
CA ARG A 74 9.64 -4.03 7.43
C ARG A 74 10.27 -4.69 8.66
N PRO A 75 9.58 -4.67 9.82
CA PRO A 75 10.01 -5.37 11.02
C PRO A 75 9.71 -6.88 11.00
N ASP A 76 8.80 -7.30 10.13
CA ASP A 76 8.20 -8.63 10.05
C ASP A 76 8.63 -9.41 8.78
N ALA A 77 9.75 -9.03 8.18
CA ALA A 77 10.26 -9.70 7.00
C ALA A 77 10.72 -11.13 7.32
N ASP A 78 10.10 -12.12 6.70
CA ASP A 78 10.44 -13.54 6.88
C ASP A 78 11.74 -13.92 6.15
N ASN A 79 12.10 -13.17 5.13
CA ASN A 79 13.29 -13.39 4.32
C ASN A 79 13.90 -12.06 3.84
N ILE A 80 15.09 -12.14 3.25
CA ILE A 80 15.83 -10.95 2.82
C ILE A 80 15.11 -10.20 1.69
N GLU A 81 14.42 -10.90 0.81
CA GLU A 81 13.73 -10.32 -0.34
C GLU A 81 12.57 -9.43 0.09
N ASP A 82 11.90 -9.79 1.20
CA ASP A 82 10.75 -9.10 1.76
C ASP A 82 11.10 -7.99 2.77
N THR A 83 12.40 -7.68 2.93
CA THR A 83 12.89 -6.69 3.90
C THR A 83 12.26 -5.31 3.72
N PHE A 84 11.85 -4.95 2.51
CA PHE A 84 11.29 -3.63 2.21
C PHE A 84 9.90 -3.73 1.58
N ALA A 85 9.05 -2.76 1.91
CA ALA A 85 7.83 -2.46 1.18
C ALA A 85 7.99 -1.11 0.47
N ALA A 86 7.31 -0.94 -0.67
CA ALA A 86 7.31 0.29 -1.43
C ALA A 86 5.87 0.67 -1.80
N TYR A 87 5.48 1.91 -1.48
CA TYR A 87 4.15 2.43 -1.75
C TYR A 87 4.24 3.72 -2.56
N ASP A 88 3.32 3.93 -3.50
CA ASP A 88 3.20 5.22 -4.16
C ASP A 88 2.74 6.30 -3.18
N ARG A 89 3.22 7.53 -3.37
CA ARG A 89 2.79 8.69 -2.57
C ARG A 89 1.52 9.35 -3.09
N MET A 90 0.93 8.81 -4.15
CA MET A 90 -0.36 9.25 -4.64
C MET A 90 -1.47 8.74 -3.72
N PRO A 91 -2.42 9.58 -3.29
CA PRO A 91 -3.62 9.12 -2.61
C PRO A 91 -4.34 8.06 -3.46
N PRO A 92 -4.60 6.86 -2.93
CA PRO A 92 -5.22 5.78 -3.73
C PRO A 92 -6.70 6.06 -4.01
N ASN A 93 -7.32 6.87 -3.16
CA ASN A 93 -8.71 7.29 -3.28
C ASN A 93 -8.75 8.78 -3.59
N TYR A 94 -9.38 9.19 -4.70
CA TYR A 94 -9.48 10.59 -5.12
C TYR A 94 -8.13 11.33 -5.20
N PRO A 95 -7.21 10.88 -6.03
CA PRO A 95 -5.85 11.41 -6.08
C PRO A 95 -5.77 12.91 -6.43
N ASP A 96 -6.79 13.44 -7.11
CA ASP A 96 -6.83 14.83 -7.56
C ASP A 96 -7.79 15.72 -6.75
N ALA A 97 -8.29 15.19 -5.62
CA ALA A 97 -9.26 15.93 -4.79
C ALA A 97 -8.68 17.22 -4.20
N CYS A 98 -7.38 17.25 -3.94
CA CYS A 98 -6.71 18.43 -3.38
C CYS A 98 -5.45 18.81 -4.12
N THR A 99 -5.25 20.12 -4.19
CA THR A 99 -3.98 20.73 -4.58
C THR A 99 -3.45 21.55 -3.40
N ASP A 100 -2.13 21.69 -3.33
CA ASP A 100 -1.51 22.65 -2.41
C ASP A 100 -1.75 24.10 -2.88
N GLY A 101 -1.33 25.09 -2.08
CA GLY A 101 -1.46 26.50 -2.42
C GLY A 101 -0.70 26.94 -3.68
N GLN A 102 0.07 26.05 -4.30
CA GLN A 102 0.84 26.27 -5.53
C GLN A 102 0.22 25.53 -6.72
N GLY A 103 -0.88 24.83 -6.52
CA GLY A 103 -1.58 24.05 -7.55
C GLY A 103 -1.00 22.65 -7.78
N ASN A 104 -0.02 22.19 -6.96
CA ASN A 104 0.47 20.82 -7.04
C ASN A 104 -0.49 19.87 -6.35
N THR A 105 -0.66 18.69 -6.93
CA THR A 105 -1.44 17.63 -6.30
C THR A 105 -0.82 17.17 -4.98
N THR A 106 -1.67 16.92 -3.99
CA THR A 106 -1.22 16.48 -2.67
C THR A 106 -0.56 15.10 -2.73
N ARG A 107 0.34 14.85 -1.77
CA ARG A 107 1.06 13.60 -1.61
C ARG A 107 0.80 13.02 -0.24
N LEU A 108 0.81 11.70 -0.14
CA LEU A 108 0.80 11.01 1.13
C LEU A 108 2.03 11.39 1.97
N VAL A 109 1.83 11.48 3.27
CA VAL A 109 2.90 11.73 4.25
C VAL A 109 2.94 10.60 5.27
N VAL A 110 4.14 10.33 5.80
CA VAL A 110 4.32 9.35 6.87
C VAL A 110 4.45 10.07 8.20
N ASP A 111 3.69 9.60 9.19
CA ASP A 111 3.77 10.06 10.57
C ASP A 111 3.63 8.86 11.51
N GLY A 112 4.70 8.56 12.24
CA GLY A 112 4.78 7.34 13.07
C GLY A 112 4.61 6.07 12.22
N GLY A 113 3.67 5.20 12.60
CA GLY A 113 3.32 3.98 11.87
C GLY A 113 2.25 4.15 10.78
N TRP A 114 1.88 5.40 10.46
CA TRP A 114 0.77 5.73 9.58
C TRP A 114 1.24 6.40 8.31
N VAL A 115 0.57 6.09 7.20
CA VAL A 115 0.63 6.87 5.97
C VAL A 115 -0.67 7.66 5.89
N ILE A 116 -0.58 8.98 5.79
CA ILE A 116 -1.71 9.89 5.94
C ILE A 116 -2.00 10.59 4.62
N ASP A 117 -3.24 10.51 4.19
CA ASP A 117 -3.83 11.38 3.19
C ASP A 117 -4.51 12.56 3.90
N ARG A 118 -3.83 13.70 3.91
CA ARG A 118 -4.35 14.91 4.57
C ARG A 118 -5.54 15.54 3.85
N CYS A 119 -5.72 15.24 2.57
CA CYS A 119 -6.85 15.76 1.79
C CYS A 119 -8.16 15.08 2.19
N ASN A 120 -8.13 13.76 2.21
CA ASN A 120 -9.29 12.94 2.47
C ASN A 120 -9.37 12.49 3.94
N ASN A 121 -8.45 12.99 4.79
CA ASN A 121 -8.32 12.59 6.19
C ASN A 121 -8.29 11.07 6.39
N ALA A 122 -7.64 10.37 5.47
CA ALA A 122 -7.52 8.92 5.48
C ALA A 122 -6.17 8.48 6.03
N TYR A 123 -6.19 7.43 6.85
CA TYR A 123 -5.02 6.84 7.48
C TYR A 123 -4.83 5.41 6.99
N TYR A 124 -3.60 5.07 6.65
CA TYR A 124 -3.21 3.74 6.19
C TYR A 124 -2.12 3.17 7.09
N ASN A 125 -2.19 1.88 7.36
CA ASN A 125 -1.13 1.21 8.09
C ASN A 125 0.08 0.99 7.17
N ILE A 126 1.26 1.49 7.57
CA ILE A 126 2.49 1.38 6.75
C ILE A 126 2.97 -0.07 6.60
N LEU A 127 2.62 -0.98 7.53
CA LEU A 127 3.06 -2.37 7.48
C LEU A 127 2.43 -3.16 6.33
N ASN A 128 1.15 -2.92 6.05
CA ASN A 128 0.38 -3.71 5.09
C ASN A 128 -0.41 -2.88 4.07
N GLY A 129 -0.33 -1.55 4.14
CA GLY A 129 -1.01 -0.64 3.23
C GLY A 129 -2.53 -0.54 3.42
N GLN A 130 -3.11 -1.25 4.39
CA GLN A 130 -4.56 -1.27 4.59
C GLN A 130 -5.04 0.07 5.12
N ILE A 131 -6.20 0.51 4.62
CA ILE A 131 -6.85 1.70 5.14
C ILE A 131 -7.43 1.39 6.53
N LEU A 132 -7.24 2.33 7.45
CA LEU A 132 -7.91 2.37 8.72
C LEU A 132 -8.95 3.50 8.63
N ILE A 133 -10.20 3.13 8.64
CA ILE A 133 -11.30 4.09 8.66
C ILE A 133 -11.36 4.61 10.11
N ALA A 134 -10.84 5.82 10.34
CA ALA A 134 -11.36 6.64 11.42
C ALA A 134 -12.82 6.94 11.06
N GLU A 135 -13.71 6.94 12.01
CA GLU A 135 -15.17 7.01 11.83
C GLU A 135 -15.66 7.75 10.58
N PRO A 136 -16.62 7.22 9.82
CA PRO A 136 -17.05 7.75 8.52
C PRO A 136 -17.38 9.26 8.55
N ASP A 137 -17.85 9.73 9.70
CA ASP A 137 -18.23 11.14 9.91
C ASP A 137 -17.03 12.10 9.96
N MET A 138 -15.80 11.60 10.05
CA MET A 138 -14.57 12.40 10.11
C MET A 138 -13.90 12.57 8.74
N ILE A 139 -14.41 11.94 7.69
CA ILE A 139 -13.84 12.02 6.34
C ILE A 139 -14.85 12.70 5.41
N PRO A 140 -14.79 14.04 5.25
CA PRO A 140 -15.82 14.82 4.56
C PRO A 140 -16.09 14.42 3.11
N ASN A 141 -15.17 13.70 2.46
CA ASN A 141 -15.27 13.29 1.06
C ASN A 141 -15.08 11.78 0.89
N PHE A 142 -15.33 11.01 1.95
CA PHE A 142 -15.20 9.56 1.83
C PHE A 142 -16.29 9.00 0.91
N PRO A 143 -15.97 8.00 0.07
CA PRO A 143 -16.97 7.41 -0.83
C PRO A 143 -18.16 6.90 -0.04
N THR A 144 -19.34 7.17 -0.56
CA THR A 144 -20.57 6.50 -0.14
C THR A 144 -20.47 4.99 -0.41
N ASP A 145 -21.30 4.18 0.22
CA ASP A 145 -21.23 2.71 0.25
C ASP A 145 -21.01 1.98 -1.10
N ASP A 146 -21.20 2.66 -2.22
CA ASP A 146 -21.09 2.09 -3.56
C ASP A 146 -19.72 2.31 -4.24
N VAL A 147 -18.78 3.03 -3.62
CA VAL A 147 -17.47 3.31 -4.21
C VAL A 147 -16.39 2.47 -3.52
N PRO A 148 -15.63 1.66 -4.27
CA PRO A 148 -14.58 0.84 -3.67
C PRO A 148 -13.50 1.71 -3.01
N VAL A 149 -13.13 1.35 -1.79
CA VAL A 149 -12.04 1.98 -1.05
C VAL A 149 -10.77 1.18 -1.30
N TYR A 150 -9.74 1.84 -1.81
CA TYR A 150 -8.48 1.20 -2.16
C TYR A 150 -7.45 1.36 -1.04
N PRO A 151 -6.66 0.30 -0.76
CA PRO A 151 -5.47 0.38 0.09
C PRO A 151 -4.37 1.21 -0.59
N LEU A 152 -3.24 1.42 0.08
CA LEU A 152 -2.05 2.01 -0.54
C LEU A 152 -1.68 1.26 -1.81
N ILE A 153 -1.25 2.00 -2.82
CA ILE A 153 -0.75 1.43 -4.06
C ILE A 153 0.65 0.89 -3.80
N GLN A 154 0.76 -0.43 -3.74
CA GLN A 154 2.02 -1.12 -3.45
C GLN A 154 2.71 -1.54 -4.73
N TYR A 155 4.02 -1.31 -4.80
CA TYR A 155 4.93 -1.81 -5.81
C TYR A 155 5.54 -3.15 -5.38
N HIS A 156 5.96 -3.95 -6.33
CA HIS A 156 6.79 -5.10 -6.04
C HIS A 156 8.20 -4.65 -5.65
N THR A 157 8.81 -5.39 -4.75
CA THR A 157 10.19 -5.14 -4.29
C THR A 157 10.99 -6.42 -4.32
N THR A 158 12.27 -6.30 -4.64
CA THR A 158 13.24 -7.40 -4.48
C THR A 158 14.52 -6.82 -3.90
N PHE A 159 14.99 -7.39 -2.80
CA PHE A 159 16.22 -6.97 -2.14
C PHE A 159 17.20 -8.13 -2.04
N ASP A 160 18.46 -7.92 -2.46
CA ASP A 160 19.54 -8.93 -2.47
C ASP A 160 20.54 -8.77 -1.31
N GLY A 161 20.26 -7.91 -0.33
CA GLY A 161 21.17 -7.57 0.76
C GLY A 161 21.96 -6.28 0.52
N ASN A 162 22.00 -5.79 -0.70
CA ASN A 162 22.72 -4.58 -1.07
C ASN A 162 21.86 -3.64 -1.93
N LYS A 163 21.17 -4.19 -2.90
CA LYS A 163 20.39 -3.47 -3.89
C LYS A 163 18.90 -3.78 -3.73
N LEU A 164 18.07 -2.75 -3.66
CA LEU A 164 16.62 -2.82 -3.68
C LEU A 164 16.12 -2.41 -5.08
N VAL A 165 15.35 -3.28 -5.71
CA VAL A 165 14.66 -3.00 -6.98
C VAL A 165 13.17 -2.88 -6.71
N ILE A 166 12.55 -1.80 -7.23
CA ILE A 166 11.13 -1.48 -7.11
C ILE A 166 10.53 -1.47 -8.51
N TYR A 167 9.42 -2.19 -8.72
CA TYR A 167 8.80 -2.34 -10.04
C TYR A 167 7.29 -2.57 -9.94
N ASN A 168 6.57 -2.46 -11.10
CA ASN A 168 5.12 -2.71 -11.19
C ASN A 168 4.75 -4.18 -11.01
#